data_4976bc95f867ad26743fb9bea2057504
#
_entry.id   4976bc95f867ad26743fb9bea2057504
#
_cell.length_a   1.000
_cell.length_b   1.000
_cell.length_c   1.000
_cell.angle_alpha   90.00
_cell.angle_beta   90.00
_cell.angle_gamma   90.00
#
_symmetry.space_group_name_H-M   'P 1'
#
loop_
_entity.id
_entity.type
_entity.pdbx_description
1 polymer ?
#
loop_
_entity_poly.entity_id
_entity_poly.type
_entity_poly.pdbx_seq_one_letter_code
_entity_poly.pdbx_strand_id
1 'polypeptide(L)'
;MAEQGNVLARIVERKRADVAERERRTPLASLRASAPPTSRSLRRALSAPGARFVLECKKASPSEGLIRPDFDPHAVAAAYYGVADAVSVLTDEPFFQGSFEILQAVRAVVDVPILCKDFVVTPYQVIEARAHGADAILLMLSVLDDATALLCLGAAEALGMDCLVEVHDEAELERALALPAPVIGINNRDLKSLKVDLAVSERLAPRVPRDRIVIAESGVESRAHVERLAPSVDGFLVGTSLMRSPDIADAARALVTGRVKICGLTRPGDAREAERLGARFGGLVFAETSPRRVTREQAEIVVATAAGLPFVGVFLNQSVDFVADTARAIGLRAVQLHGDEDAAFIEALRRALPEGCEVWKAVPMAPSGEAASAAGEAGAGAEVERSADRLVFDTRTAEARGGTGRTFAWSAIDGHPARARSLLAGGLNPDNIAAARRVGTWGLDVASGVERAPGEKCADLLVRLFDSARGPSRHDIDPAAPADRASP
;
A
#
# COMPACT_ATOMS: atom_id res chain seq x y z
N MET A 1 14.79 -24.18 -32.77
CA MET A 1 13.99 -23.11 -32.16
C MET A 1 12.52 -23.39 -32.40
N ALA A 2 11.99 -24.41 -31.76
CA ALA A 2 10.58 -24.73 -31.75
C ALA A 2 10.38 -25.56 -30.50
N GLU A 3 9.84 -24.95 -29.42
CA GLU A 3 9.25 -25.59 -28.24
C GLU A 3 9.06 -24.63 -27.06
N GLN A 4 8.79 -23.34 -27.31
CA GLN A 4 8.04 -22.55 -26.33
C GLN A 4 6.55 -22.72 -26.66
N GLY A 5 6.08 -23.98 -26.53
CA GLY A 5 4.66 -24.30 -26.58
C GLY A 5 3.94 -23.46 -25.53
N ASN A 6 2.79 -22.88 -25.89
CA ASN A 6 1.90 -22.03 -25.11
C ASN A 6 1.89 -22.43 -23.63
N VAL A 7 2.62 -21.67 -22.79
CA VAL A 7 2.78 -21.95 -21.34
C VAL A 7 1.41 -22.11 -20.67
N LEU A 8 0.43 -21.29 -21.06
CA LEU A 8 -0.94 -21.37 -20.53
C LEU A 8 -1.59 -22.73 -20.85
N ALA A 9 -1.44 -23.24 -22.08
CA ALA A 9 -2.04 -24.53 -22.44
C ALA A 9 -1.48 -25.67 -21.57
N ARG A 10 -0.16 -25.68 -21.33
CA ARG A 10 0.50 -26.66 -20.42
C ARG A 10 -0.01 -26.55 -18.98
N ILE A 11 -0.20 -25.32 -18.49
CA ILE A 11 -0.73 -25.08 -17.15
C ILE A 11 -2.15 -25.62 -17.04
N VAL A 12 -3.02 -25.31 -18.01
CA VAL A 12 -4.43 -25.72 -18.03
C VAL A 12 -4.56 -27.25 -18.14
N GLU A 13 -3.77 -27.89 -19.00
CA GLU A 13 -3.75 -29.37 -19.12
C GLU A 13 -3.38 -30.01 -17.79
N ARG A 14 -2.30 -29.57 -17.19
CA ARG A 14 -1.87 -30.05 -15.86
C ARG A 14 -2.94 -29.81 -14.81
N LYS A 15 -3.54 -28.61 -14.76
CA LYS A 15 -4.58 -28.22 -13.81
C LYS A 15 -5.80 -29.13 -13.92
N ARG A 16 -6.24 -29.47 -15.14
CA ARG A 16 -7.37 -30.39 -15.35
C ARG A 16 -7.09 -31.77 -14.73
N ALA A 17 -5.88 -32.30 -14.91
CA ALA A 17 -5.48 -33.57 -14.32
C ALA A 17 -5.44 -33.49 -12.78
N ASP A 18 -4.84 -32.45 -12.21
CA ASP A 18 -4.72 -32.25 -10.78
C ASP A 18 -6.10 -32.07 -10.11
N VAL A 19 -7.01 -31.31 -10.73
CA VAL A 19 -8.39 -31.12 -10.24
C VAL A 19 -9.17 -32.41 -10.26
N ALA A 20 -9.08 -33.20 -11.35
CA ALA A 20 -9.75 -34.50 -11.44
C ALA A 20 -9.25 -35.48 -10.38
N GLU A 21 -7.96 -35.44 -10.01
CA GLU A 21 -7.40 -36.23 -8.91
C GLU A 21 -7.91 -35.76 -7.55
N ARG A 22 -7.95 -34.42 -7.31
CA ARG A 22 -8.50 -33.86 -6.07
C ARG A 22 -9.97 -34.19 -5.89
N GLU A 23 -10.79 -34.10 -6.95
CA GLU A 23 -12.22 -34.42 -6.89
C GLU A 23 -12.47 -35.91 -6.56
N ARG A 24 -11.60 -36.81 -7.05
CA ARG A 24 -11.65 -38.24 -6.66
C ARG A 24 -11.32 -38.47 -5.19
N ARG A 25 -10.33 -37.72 -4.65
CA ARG A 25 -9.91 -37.85 -3.23
C ARG A 25 -10.91 -37.19 -2.28
N THR A 26 -11.43 -36.02 -2.67
CA THR A 26 -12.36 -35.21 -1.89
C THR A 26 -13.61 -34.92 -2.72
N PRO A 27 -14.61 -35.80 -2.70
CA PRO A 27 -15.82 -35.60 -3.50
C PRO A 27 -16.53 -34.30 -3.15
N LEU A 28 -17.22 -33.70 -4.14
CA LEU A 28 -17.92 -32.42 -4.04
C LEU A 28 -18.88 -32.36 -2.82
N ALA A 29 -19.55 -33.46 -2.48
CA ALA A 29 -20.45 -33.52 -1.33
C ALA A 29 -19.73 -33.27 0.00
N SER A 30 -18.52 -33.79 0.14
CA SER A 30 -17.68 -33.58 1.32
C SER A 30 -17.17 -32.12 1.41
N LEU A 31 -16.78 -31.53 0.29
CA LEU A 31 -16.34 -30.14 0.26
C LEU A 31 -17.46 -29.15 0.61
N ARG A 32 -18.68 -29.39 0.12
CA ARG A 32 -19.82 -28.54 0.44
C ARG A 32 -20.11 -28.43 1.93
N ALA A 33 -19.88 -29.48 2.67
CA ALA A 33 -20.07 -29.51 4.14
C ALA A 33 -19.06 -28.59 4.86
N SER A 34 -17.87 -28.36 4.28
CA SER A 34 -16.79 -27.52 4.84
C SER A 34 -16.66 -26.14 4.17
N ALA A 35 -17.59 -25.78 3.27
CA ALA A 35 -17.59 -24.53 2.51
C ALA A 35 -18.77 -23.62 2.91
N PRO A 36 -18.81 -23.03 4.13
CA PRO A 36 -19.87 -22.12 4.50
C PRO A 36 -19.82 -20.83 3.65
N PRO A 37 -20.97 -20.21 3.35
CA PRO A 37 -21.00 -18.94 2.66
C PRO A 37 -20.14 -17.87 3.36
N THR A 38 -19.53 -16.97 2.57
CA THR A 38 -18.77 -15.84 3.11
C THR A 38 -19.63 -14.58 3.19
N SER A 39 -19.31 -13.70 4.17
CA SER A 39 -19.84 -12.34 4.25
C SER A 39 -18.84 -11.28 3.78
N ARG A 40 -17.60 -11.69 3.47
CA ARG A 40 -16.56 -10.80 2.94
C ARG A 40 -16.73 -10.67 1.43
N SER A 41 -16.82 -9.44 0.94
CA SER A 41 -17.05 -9.18 -0.49
C SER A 41 -15.90 -8.38 -1.09
N LEU A 42 -15.24 -8.96 -2.09
CA LEU A 42 -14.23 -8.30 -2.91
C LEU A 42 -14.86 -7.10 -3.64
N ARG A 43 -16.05 -7.29 -4.22
CA ARG A 43 -16.79 -6.22 -4.88
C ARG A 43 -16.99 -5.02 -3.95
N ARG A 44 -17.49 -5.25 -2.73
CA ARG A 44 -17.71 -4.18 -1.75
C ARG A 44 -16.42 -3.48 -1.35
N ALA A 45 -15.34 -4.22 -1.14
CA ALA A 45 -14.04 -3.65 -0.80
C ALA A 45 -13.50 -2.75 -1.92
N LEU A 46 -13.68 -3.16 -3.17
CA LEU A 46 -13.25 -2.40 -4.35
C LEU A 46 -14.19 -1.25 -4.75
N SER A 47 -15.42 -1.20 -4.20
CA SER A 47 -16.40 -0.12 -4.47
C SER A 47 -16.21 1.10 -3.57
N ALA A 48 -15.31 1.06 -2.60
CA ALA A 48 -15.07 2.21 -1.73
C ALA A 48 -14.37 3.35 -2.50
N PRO A 49 -14.51 4.62 -2.06
CA PRO A 49 -13.88 5.77 -2.72
C PRO A 49 -12.35 5.68 -2.79
N GLY A 50 -11.75 6.25 -3.83
CA GLY A 50 -10.32 6.22 -4.09
C GLY A 50 -9.84 4.94 -4.76
N ALA A 51 -8.60 4.96 -5.23
CA ALA A 51 -7.96 3.79 -5.85
C ALA A 51 -7.83 2.63 -4.85
N ARG A 52 -8.25 1.42 -5.26
CA ARG A 52 -8.27 0.22 -4.41
C ARG A 52 -7.18 -0.77 -4.80
N PHE A 53 -6.72 -1.55 -3.83
CA PHE A 53 -5.56 -2.41 -4.01
C PHE A 53 -5.81 -3.84 -3.53
N VAL A 54 -5.67 -4.78 -4.46
CA VAL A 54 -5.56 -6.21 -4.19
C VAL A 54 -4.07 -6.53 -4.15
N LEU A 55 -3.52 -6.79 -2.97
CA LEU A 55 -2.08 -7.07 -2.81
C LEU A 55 -1.85 -8.58 -2.83
N GLU A 56 -0.87 -9.03 -3.62
CA GLU A 56 -0.71 -10.44 -3.95
C GLU A 56 0.42 -11.10 -3.15
N CYS A 57 0.10 -12.25 -2.53
CA CYS A 57 1.05 -13.18 -1.93
C CYS A 57 1.50 -14.19 -2.99
N LYS A 58 2.73 -14.02 -3.51
CA LYS A 58 3.28 -14.83 -4.61
C LYS A 58 4.74 -15.18 -4.38
N LYS A 59 5.02 -16.48 -4.25
CA LYS A 59 6.38 -16.99 -4.04
C LYS A 59 7.18 -17.05 -5.34
N ALA A 60 6.56 -17.54 -6.40
CA ALA A 60 7.17 -17.78 -7.70
C ALA A 60 6.19 -17.50 -8.85
N SER A 61 6.68 -17.40 -10.08
CA SER A 61 5.85 -17.37 -11.29
C SER A 61 6.61 -17.93 -12.50
N PRO A 62 5.91 -18.39 -13.57
CA PRO A 62 6.56 -18.89 -14.79
C PRO A 62 7.46 -17.88 -15.48
N SER A 63 7.13 -16.58 -15.39
CA SER A 63 7.89 -15.50 -16.05
C SER A 63 9.13 -15.06 -15.27
N GLU A 64 9.14 -15.24 -13.93
CA GLU A 64 10.15 -14.69 -13.03
C GLU A 64 10.95 -15.77 -12.30
N GLY A 65 10.47 -17.03 -12.34
CA GLY A 65 11.01 -18.08 -11.48
C GLY A 65 10.69 -17.83 -10.00
N LEU A 66 11.62 -18.19 -9.12
CA LEU A 66 11.50 -17.94 -7.67
C LEU A 66 11.71 -16.45 -7.39
N ILE A 67 10.67 -15.76 -6.92
CA ILE A 67 10.70 -14.31 -6.64
C ILE A 67 11.18 -14.03 -5.22
N ARG A 68 10.67 -14.81 -4.25
CA ARG A 68 11.00 -14.62 -2.84
C ARG A 68 11.43 -15.95 -2.19
N PRO A 69 12.75 -16.17 -1.99
CA PRO A 69 13.26 -17.41 -1.37
C PRO A 69 12.81 -17.58 0.09
N ASP A 70 12.79 -16.48 0.85
CA ASP A 70 12.39 -16.39 2.27
C ASP A 70 10.88 -16.14 2.43
N PHE A 71 10.04 -16.73 1.56
CA PHE A 71 8.60 -16.50 1.57
C PHE A 71 7.93 -17.09 2.81
N ASP A 72 7.44 -16.19 3.67
CA ASP A 72 6.59 -16.50 4.82
C ASP A 72 5.21 -15.86 4.60
N PRO A 73 4.12 -16.63 4.40
CA PRO A 73 2.79 -16.11 4.14
C PRO A 73 2.23 -15.26 5.29
N HIS A 74 2.58 -15.57 6.55
CA HIS A 74 2.14 -14.78 7.69
C HIS A 74 2.81 -13.40 7.71
N ALA A 75 4.13 -13.34 7.46
CA ALA A 75 4.86 -12.09 7.39
C ALA A 75 4.40 -11.22 6.22
N VAL A 76 4.15 -11.81 5.04
CA VAL A 76 3.61 -11.10 3.87
C VAL A 76 2.22 -10.54 4.17
N ALA A 77 1.33 -11.35 4.74
CA ALA A 77 -0.03 -10.93 5.10
C ALA A 77 -0.01 -9.80 6.14
N ALA A 78 0.84 -9.90 7.17
CA ALA A 78 1.02 -8.84 8.17
C ALA A 78 1.55 -7.53 7.57
N ALA A 79 2.46 -7.61 6.57
CA ALA A 79 2.97 -6.43 5.87
C ALA A 79 1.89 -5.64 5.11
N TYR A 80 0.80 -6.30 4.72
CA TYR A 80 -0.34 -5.70 4.01
C TYR A 80 -1.38 -5.06 4.92
N TYR A 81 -1.25 -5.24 6.23
CA TYR A 81 -2.16 -4.67 7.22
C TYR A 81 -2.31 -3.15 7.06
N GLY A 82 -3.54 -2.67 7.05
CA GLY A 82 -3.91 -1.26 6.94
C GLY A 82 -3.85 -0.66 5.54
N VAL A 83 -3.33 -1.38 4.52
CA VAL A 83 -3.19 -0.85 3.16
C VAL A 83 -3.89 -1.69 2.10
N ALA A 84 -3.98 -3.01 2.25
CA ALA A 84 -4.69 -3.88 1.32
C ALA A 84 -6.21 -3.76 1.51
N ASP A 85 -6.95 -3.61 0.42
CA ASP A 85 -8.42 -3.72 0.41
C ASP A 85 -8.85 -5.17 0.23
N ALA A 86 -8.02 -5.98 -0.41
CA ALA A 86 -8.11 -7.43 -0.51
C ALA A 86 -6.72 -8.04 -0.69
N VAL A 87 -6.58 -9.32 -0.43
CA VAL A 87 -5.34 -10.07 -0.65
C VAL A 87 -5.57 -11.15 -1.70
N SER A 88 -4.70 -11.22 -2.70
CA SER A 88 -4.64 -12.30 -3.69
C SER A 88 -3.62 -13.35 -3.25
N VAL A 89 -3.99 -14.62 -3.30
CA VAL A 89 -3.11 -15.73 -2.90
C VAL A 89 -3.02 -16.76 -4.01
N LEU A 90 -1.80 -17.02 -4.48
CA LEU A 90 -1.54 -18.07 -5.46
C LEU A 90 -1.72 -19.44 -4.81
N THR A 91 -2.53 -20.29 -5.45
CA THR A 91 -2.77 -21.68 -4.99
C THR A 91 -2.33 -22.73 -5.99
N ASP A 92 -1.80 -22.32 -7.13
CA ASP A 92 -1.16 -23.22 -8.10
C ASP A 92 0.23 -23.67 -7.62
N GLU A 93 0.41 -24.97 -7.34
CA GLU A 93 1.65 -25.52 -6.83
C GLU A 93 2.73 -25.67 -7.92
N PRO A 94 2.45 -26.30 -9.07
CA PRO A 94 3.51 -26.66 -10.01
C PRO A 94 4.22 -25.46 -10.63
N PHE A 95 3.52 -24.34 -10.87
CA PHE A 95 4.03 -23.20 -11.62
C PHE A 95 4.27 -21.96 -10.78
N PHE A 96 3.58 -21.83 -9.64
CA PHE A 96 3.66 -20.67 -8.75
C PHE A 96 4.16 -20.98 -7.35
N GLN A 97 4.40 -22.25 -7.01
CA GLN A 97 4.72 -22.72 -5.67
C GLN A 97 3.71 -22.20 -4.62
N GLY A 98 2.44 -22.11 -5.04
CA GLY A 98 1.30 -21.74 -4.21
C GLY A 98 0.65 -22.98 -3.58
N SER A 99 -0.24 -22.79 -2.61
CA SER A 99 -1.06 -23.86 -2.07
C SER A 99 -2.25 -23.33 -1.27
N PHE A 100 -3.21 -24.20 -0.93
CA PHE A 100 -4.30 -23.85 -0.03
C PHE A 100 -3.85 -23.62 1.41
N GLU A 101 -2.76 -24.26 1.85
CA GLU A 101 -2.14 -24.03 3.17
C GLU A 101 -1.62 -22.60 3.27
N ILE A 102 -1.04 -22.04 2.19
CA ILE A 102 -0.65 -20.64 2.11
C ILE A 102 -1.87 -19.74 2.24
N LEU A 103 -2.96 -20.06 1.55
CA LEU A 103 -4.20 -19.29 1.63
C LEU A 103 -4.78 -19.29 3.06
N GLN A 104 -4.79 -20.44 3.72
CA GLN A 104 -5.24 -20.58 5.11
C GLN A 104 -4.32 -19.82 6.09
N ALA A 105 -3.00 -19.85 5.88
CA ALA A 105 -2.05 -19.06 6.66
C ALA A 105 -2.30 -17.55 6.52
N VAL A 106 -2.55 -17.07 5.30
CA VAL A 106 -2.93 -15.66 5.04
C VAL A 106 -4.27 -15.35 5.71
N ARG A 107 -5.28 -16.24 5.59
CA ARG A 107 -6.60 -16.04 6.22
C ARG A 107 -6.54 -15.90 7.73
N ALA A 108 -5.59 -16.56 8.38
CA ALA A 108 -5.40 -16.46 9.82
C ALA A 108 -4.90 -15.08 10.28
N VAL A 109 -4.35 -14.27 9.36
CA VAL A 109 -3.75 -12.95 9.65
C VAL A 109 -4.64 -11.80 9.22
N VAL A 110 -5.35 -11.91 8.07
CA VAL A 110 -6.10 -10.78 7.49
C VAL A 110 -7.61 -10.96 7.63
N ASP A 111 -8.34 -9.85 7.82
CA ASP A 111 -9.81 -9.84 7.81
C ASP A 111 -10.41 -9.36 6.49
N VAL A 112 -9.60 -8.77 5.60
CA VAL A 112 -10.03 -8.36 4.26
C VAL A 112 -10.36 -9.57 3.37
N PRO A 113 -11.14 -9.40 2.28
CA PRO A 113 -11.44 -10.49 1.35
C PRO A 113 -10.17 -11.12 0.77
N ILE A 114 -10.17 -12.45 0.61
CA ILE A 114 -9.10 -13.20 -0.06
C ILE A 114 -9.58 -13.68 -1.42
N LEU A 115 -8.83 -13.29 -2.45
CA LEU A 115 -8.95 -13.83 -3.81
C LEU A 115 -8.07 -15.07 -3.96
N CYS A 116 -8.69 -16.23 -4.22
CA CYS A 116 -7.97 -17.42 -4.65
C CYS A 116 -7.52 -17.24 -6.12
N LYS A 117 -6.22 -17.07 -6.32
CA LYS A 117 -5.60 -16.84 -7.63
C LYS A 117 -5.09 -18.19 -8.17
N ASP A 118 -5.91 -18.84 -8.97
CA ASP A 118 -5.65 -20.15 -9.57
C ASP A 118 -6.23 -20.21 -10.98
N PHE A 119 -5.87 -21.24 -11.75
CA PHE A 119 -6.48 -21.55 -13.04
C PHE A 119 -7.73 -22.39 -12.82
N VAL A 120 -8.87 -21.71 -12.68
CA VAL A 120 -10.16 -22.39 -12.53
C VAL A 120 -10.59 -22.99 -13.86
N VAL A 121 -10.92 -24.28 -13.86
CA VAL A 121 -11.36 -25.03 -15.02
C VAL A 121 -12.71 -25.73 -14.81
N THR A 122 -13.18 -25.81 -13.55
CA THR A 122 -14.48 -26.41 -13.20
C THR A 122 -15.09 -25.72 -11.97
N PRO A 123 -16.44 -25.80 -11.77
CA PRO A 123 -17.10 -25.30 -10.57
C PRO A 123 -16.66 -26.00 -9.27
N TYR A 124 -16.06 -27.19 -9.33
CA TYR A 124 -15.50 -27.86 -8.18
C TYR A 124 -14.48 -26.99 -7.43
N GLN A 125 -13.58 -26.31 -8.17
CA GLN A 125 -12.55 -25.45 -7.60
C GLN A 125 -13.12 -24.24 -6.87
N VAL A 126 -14.29 -23.73 -7.24
CA VAL A 126 -14.97 -22.63 -6.53
C VAL A 126 -15.31 -23.05 -5.11
N ILE A 127 -15.89 -24.26 -4.98
CA ILE A 127 -16.29 -24.80 -3.69
C ILE A 127 -15.05 -25.18 -2.86
N GLU A 128 -14.03 -25.76 -3.50
CA GLU A 128 -12.75 -26.08 -2.89
C GLU A 128 -12.06 -24.83 -2.33
N ALA A 129 -11.98 -23.76 -3.12
CA ALA A 129 -11.42 -22.49 -2.65
C ALA A 129 -12.17 -21.92 -1.43
N ARG A 130 -13.52 -21.99 -1.43
CA ARG A 130 -14.32 -21.57 -0.29
C ARG A 130 -14.07 -22.42 0.94
N ALA A 131 -13.95 -23.74 0.79
CA ALA A 131 -13.65 -24.65 1.88
C ALA A 131 -12.30 -24.34 2.56
N HIS A 132 -11.36 -23.79 1.80
CA HIS A 132 -10.07 -23.33 2.31
C HIS A 132 -10.03 -21.86 2.76
N GLY A 133 -11.17 -21.13 2.70
CA GLY A 133 -11.25 -19.78 3.27
C GLY A 133 -11.19 -18.63 2.28
N ALA A 134 -11.21 -18.88 0.95
CA ALA A 134 -11.29 -17.83 -0.06
C ALA A 134 -12.67 -17.13 -0.04
N ASP A 135 -12.69 -15.85 -0.32
CA ASP A 135 -13.89 -15.01 -0.42
C ASP A 135 -14.21 -14.61 -1.87
N ALA A 136 -13.23 -14.75 -2.74
CA ALA A 136 -13.37 -14.53 -4.18
C ALA A 136 -12.50 -15.51 -4.97
N ILE A 137 -12.83 -15.66 -6.27
CA ILE A 137 -12.12 -16.55 -7.19
C ILE A 137 -11.82 -15.86 -8.50
N LEU A 138 -10.72 -16.25 -9.14
CA LEU A 138 -10.35 -15.81 -10.48
C LEU A 138 -11.01 -16.67 -11.55
N LEU A 139 -11.62 -16.05 -12.54
CA LEU A 139 -12.14 -16.70 -13.75
C LEU A 139 -11.47 -16.07 -14.99
N MET A 140 -10.61 -16.81 -15.65
CA MET A 140 -9.88 -16.34 -16.84
C MET A 140 -10.63 -16.72 -18.11
N LEU A 141 -11.05 -15.75 -18.94
CA LEU A 141 -11.75 -16.02 -20.18
C LEU A 141 -10.83 -16.57 -21.30
N SER A 142 -9.53 -16.45 -21.14
CA SER A 142 -8.53 -17.18 -21.96
C SER A 142 -8.49 -18.68 -21.68
N VAL A 143 -9.10 -19.15 -20.57
CA VAL A 143 -9.12 -20.57 -20.13
C VAL A 143 -10.52 -21.17 -20.23
N LEU A 144 -11.55 -20.38 -19.92
CA LEU A 144 -12.93 -20.82 -19.81
C LEU A 144 -13.74 -20.47 -21.06
N ASP A 145 -14.60 -21.40 -21.48
CA ASP A 145 -15.75 -21.05 -22.31
C ASP A 145 -16.86 -20.39 -21.46
N ASP A 146 -17.83 -19.75 -22.14
CA ASP A 146 -18.86 -18.97 -21.47
C ASP A 146 -19.80 -19.84 -20.63
N ALA A 147 -20.07 -21.08 -21.05
CA ALA A 147 -20.91 -22.01 -20.32
C ALA A 147 -20.24 -22.41 -18.97
N THR A 148 -18.96 -22.74 -19.01
CA THR A 148 -18.22 -23.09 -17.79
C THR A 148 -18.04 -21.86 -16.88
N ALA A 149 -17.79 -20.67 -17.45
CA ALA A 149 -17.71 -19.42 -16.70
C ALA A 149 -19.02 -19.12 -15.95
N LEU A 150 -20.19 -19.28 -16.61
CA LEU A 150 -21.51 -19.12 -15.99
C LEU A 150 -21.75 -20.13 -14.86
N LEU A 151 -21.34 -21.39 -15.01
CA LEU A 151 -21.44 -22.38 -13.94
C LEU A 151 -20.57 -22.02 -12.74
N CYS A 152 -19.36 -21.49 -12.97
CA CYS A 152 -18.47 -21.03 -11.89
C CYS A 152 -19.04 -19.79 -11.19
N LEU A 153 -19.57 -18.82 -11.94
CA LEU A 153 -20.25 -17.63 -11.39
C LEU A 153 -21.42 -18.03 -10.51
N GLY A 154 -22.30 -18.94 -10.97
CA GLY A 154 -23.43 -19.44 -10.17
C GLY A 154 -23.00 -20.21 -8.91
N ALA A 155 -21.90 -20.99 -8.99
CA ALA A 155 -21.36 -21.67 -7.83
C ALA A 155 -20.78 -20.69 -6.79
N ALA A 156 -20.13 -19.61 -7.24
CA ALA A 156 -19.62 -18.55 -6.39
C ALA A 156 -20.75 -17.77 -5.70
N GLU A 157 -21.78 -17.38 -6.47
CA GLU A 157 -22.96 -16.68 -5.95
C GLU A 157 -23.65 -17.47 -4.84
N ALA A 158 -23.83 -18.79 -5.03
CA ALA A 158 -24.45 -19.67 -4.03
C ALA A 158 -23.65 -19.73 -2.70
N LEU A 159 -22.37 -19.37 -2.71
CA LEU A 159 -21.47 -19.32 -1.55
C LEU A 159 -21.20 -17.88 -1.05
N GLY A 160 -21.86 -16.88 -1.62
CA GLY A 160 -21.62 -15.47 -1.31
C GLY A 160 -20.22 -14.98 -1.73
N MET A 161 -19.54 -15.71 -2.62
CA MET A 161 -18.23 -15.34 -3.14
C MET A 161 -18.36 -14.40 -4.33
N ASP A 162 -17.40 -13.51 -4.48
CA ASP A 162 -17.22 -12.69 -5.68
C ASP A 162 -16.33 -13.40 -6.72
N CYS A 163 -16.48 -13.02 -7.99
CA CYS A 163 -15.61 -13.45 -9.06
C CYS A 163 -14.87 -12.25 -9.67
N LEU A 164 -13.56 -12.36 -9.81
CA LEU A 164 -12.74 -11.52 -10.66
C LEU A 164 -12.66 -12.17 -12.05
N VAL A 165 -13.31 -11.57 -13.04
CA VAL A 165 -13.28 -12.07 -14.42
C VAL A 165 -12.16 -11.39 -15.17
N GLU A 166 -11.10 -12.15 -15.47
CA GLU A 166 -9.87 -11.65 -16.10
C GLU A 166 -9.98 -11.70 -17.63
N VAL A 167 -9.58 -10.59 -18.26
CA VAL A 167 -9.54 -10.41 -19.72
C VAL A 167 -8.21 -9.83 -20.18
N HIS A 168 -7.79 -10.16 -21.43
CA HIS A 168 -6.52 -9.73 -22.01
C HIS A 168 -6.68 -8.91 -23.30
N ASP A 169 -7.82 -9.02 -23.97
CA ASP A 169 -8.08 -8.35 -25.24
C ASP A 169 -9.57 -7.96 -25.38
N GLU A 170 -9.89 -7.35 -26.52
CA GLU A 170 -11.23 -6.86 -26.82
C GLU A 170 -12.26 -8.00 -26.93
N ALA A 171 -11.87 -9.13 -27.48
CA ALA A 171 -12.79 -10.27 -27.66
C ALA A 171 -13.15 -10.90 -26.31
N GLU A 172 -12.18 -11.07 -25.42
CA GLU A 172 -12.43 -11.53 -24.05
C GLU A 172 -13.26 -10.50 -23.26
N LEU A 173 -13.01 -9.20 -23.46
CA LEU A 173 -13.80 -8.15 -22.82
C LEU A 173 -15.26 -8.19 -23.27
N GLU A 174 -15.55 -8.37 -24.56
CA GLU A 174 -16.94 -8.49 -25.05
C GLU A 174 -17.64 -9.69 -24.41
N ARG A 175 -16.96 -10.81 -24.25
CA ARG A 175 -17.48 -11.99 -23.52
C ARG A 175 -17.75 -11.67 -22.05
N ALA A 176 -16.81 -10.99 -21.38
CA ALA A 176 -16.97 -10.60 -19.96
C ALA A 176 -18.17 -9.66 -19.77
N LEU A 177 -18.41 -8.74 -20.73
CA LEU A 177 -19.55 -7.83 -20.69
C LEU A 177 -20.89 -8.53 -20.86
N ALA A 178 -20.94 -9.67 -21.55
CA ALA A 178 -22.12 -10.52 -21.71
C ALA A 178 -22.40 -11.38 -20.47
N LEU A 179 -21.42 -11.58 -19.59
CA LEU A 179 -21.56 -12.33 -18.35
C LEU A 179 -22.03 -11.43 -17.19
N PRO A 180 -22.68 -11.98 -16.13
CA PRO A 180 -23.00 -11.25 -14.92
C PRO A 180 -21.76 -11.07 -14.03
N ALA A 181 -20.71 -10.44 -14.57
CA ALA A 181 -19.39 -10.26 -13.94
C ALA A 181 -19.29 -8.85 -13.35
N PRO A 182 -19.46 -8.66 -12.03
CA PRO A 182 -19.45 -7.33 -11.42
C PRO A 182 -18.03 -6.74 -11.28
N VAL A 183 -17.01 -7.59 -11.31
CA VAL A 183 -15.59 -7.17 -11.21
C VAL A 183 -14.83 -7.73 -12.40
N ILE A 184 -14.22 -6.86 -13.20
CA ILE A 184 -13.44 -7.20 -14.38
C ILE A 184 -11.98 -6.85 -14.12
N GLY A 185 -11.09 -7.82 -14.31
CA GLY A 185 -9.65 -7.65 -14.27
C GLY A 185 -9.09 -7.52 -15.69
N ILE A 186 -8.38 -6.43 -15.96
CA ILE A 186 -7.66 -6.27 -17.23
C ILE A 186 -6.21 -6.61 -16.99
N ASN A 187 -5.76 -7.74 -17.53
CA ASN A 187 -4.40 -8.19 -17.38
C ASN A 187 -3.50 -7.58 -18.46
N ASN A 188 -2.57 -6.74 -18.04
CA ASN A 188 -1.59 -6.09 -18.91
C ASN A 188 -0.49 -7.04 -19.42
N ARG A 189 -0.47 -8.29 -18.97
CA ARG A 189 0.50 -9.30 -19.40
C ARG A 189 -0.09 -10.17 -20.50
N ASP A 190 0.52 -10.16 -21.67
CA ASP A 190 0.24 -11.13 -22.74
C ASP A 190 0.73 -12.51 -22.28
N LEU A 191 -0.18 -13.47 -22.17
CA LEU A 191 0.11 -14.83 -21.68
C LEU A 191 0.91 -15.69 -22.69
N LYS A 192 1.04 -15.26 -23.94
CA LYS A 192 1.82 -15.94 -24.97
C LYS A 192 3.27 -15.47 -25.00
N SER A 193 3.47 -14.14 -24.98
CA SER A 193 4.79 -13.52 -25.04
C SER A 193 5.38 -13.19 -23.66
N LEU A 194 4.58 -13.22 -22.60
CA LEU A 194 4.85 -12.79 -21.22
C LEU A 194 5.24 -11.29 -21.10
N LYS A 195 5.08 -10.51 -22.16
CA LYS A 195 5.33 -9.07 -22.16
C LYS A 195 4.21 -8.35 -21.43
N VAL A 196 4.58 -7.25 -20.76
CA VAL A 196 3.66 -6.38 -20.02
C VAL A 196 3.54 -5.06 -20.77
N ASP A 197 2.29 -4.60 -20.98
CA ASP A 197 1.99 -3.30 -21.58
C ASP A 197 0.78 -2.66 -20.88
N LEU A 198 1.00 -1.59 -20.12
CA LEU A 198 -0.04 -0.86 -19.40
C LEU A 198 -1.07 -0.20 -20.32
N ALA A 199 -0.74 0.00 -21.61
CA ALA A 199 -1.67 0.51 -22.61
C ALA A 199 -2.88 -0.42 -22.85
N VAL A 200 -2.80 -1.69 -22.46
CA VAL A 200 -3.94 -2.63 -22.51
C VAL A 200 -5.06 -2.13 -21.58
N SER A 201 -4.74 -1.81 -20.33
CA SER A 201 -5.72 -1.23 -19.41
C SER A 201 -6.26 0.11 -19.90
N GLU A 202 -5.42 0.99 -20.43
CA GLU A 202 -5.85 2.30 -20.96
C GLU A 202 -6.81 2.16 -22.13
N ARG A 203 -6.63 1.14 -22.97
CA ARG A 203 -7.46 0.86 -24.14
C ARG A 203 -8.79 0.18 -23.78
N LEU A 204 -8.76 -0.81 -22.89
CA LEU A 204 -9.91 -1.64 -22.58
C LEU A 204 -10.82 -1.07 -21.49
N ALA A 205 -10.27 -0.47 -20.44
CA ALA A 205 -11.04 -0.01 -19.30
C ALA A 205 -12.14 1.03 -19.64
N PRO A 206 -11.94 1.99 -20.56
CA PRO A 206 -12.98 2.94 -20.96
C PRO A 206 -14.21 2.28 -21.59
N ARG A 207 -14.09 1.04 -22.10
CA ARG A 207 -15.19 0.27 -22.72
C ARG A 207 -16.06 -0.44 -21.68
N VAL A 208 -15.63 -0.54 -20.45
CA VAL A 208 -16.37 -1.18 -19.37
C VAL A 208 -17.41 -0.21 -18.79
N PRO A 209 -18.70 -0.58 -18.72
CA PRO A 209 -19.74 0.23 -18.10
C PRO A 209 -19.43 0.59 -16.65
N ARG A 210 -19.95 1.73 -16.19
CA ARG A 210 -19.67 2.25 -14.85
C ARG A 210 -20.34 1.50 -13.69
N ASP A 211 -21.28 0.63 -13.97
CA ASP A 211 -21.90 -0.27 -12.98
C ASP A 211 -21.03 -1.48 -12.63
N ARG A 212 -19.87 -1.61 -13.29
CA ARG A 212 -18.89 -2.67 -13.05
C ARG A 212 -17.58 -2.08 -12.55
N ILE A 213 -16.91 -2.80 -11.69
CA ILE A 213 -15.58 -2.47 -11.16
C ILE A 213 -14.52 -2.97 -12.12
N VAL A 214 -13.52 -2.15 -12.39
CA VAL A 214 -12.36 -2.50 -13.23
C VAL A 214 -11.08 -2.42 -12.41
N ILE A 215 -10.29 -3.48 -12.42
CA ILE A 215 -8.94 -3.47 -11.86
C ILE A 215 -7.90 -3.75 -12.94
N ALA A 216 -6.74 -3.08 -12.84
CA ALA A 216 -5.57 -3.35 -13.67
C ALA A 216 -4.70 -4.40 -12.99
N GLU A 217 -4.31 -5.43 -13.74
CA GLU A 217 -3.45 -6.51 -13.28
C GLU A 217 -2.14 -6.51 -14.07
N SER A 218 -1.07 -6.91 -13.43
CA SER A 218 0.30 -6.97 -13.97
C SER A 218 0.91 -5.62 -14.35
N GLY A 219 2.21 -5.46 -14.10
CA GLY A 219 3.01 -4.32 -14.54
C GLY A 219 2.90 -3.06 -13.69
N VAL A 220 2.06 -3.04 -12.65
CA VAL A 220 2.01 -1.92 -11.73
C VAL A 220 3.13 -2.06 -10.70
N GLU A 221 4.18 -1.25 -10.86
CA GLU A 221 5.41 -1.33 -10.06
C GLU A 221 5.70 -0.08 -9.24
N SER A 222 5.01 1.03 -9.54
CA SER A 222 5.28 2.32 -8.93
C SER A 222 4.00 3.14 -8.79
N ARG A 223 4.06 4.16 -7.95
CA ARG A 223 2.97 5.13 -7.82
C ARG A 223 2.69 5.87 -9.13
N ALA A 224 3.70 6.14 -9.93
CA ALA A 224 3.51 6.76 -11.25
C ALA A 224 2.62 5.88 -12.18
N HIS A 225 2.77 4.54 -12.12
CA HIS A 225 1.89 3.63 -12.85
C HIS A 225 0.46 3.68 -12.31
N VAL A 226 0.27 3.77 -10.99
CA VAL A 226 -1.05 3.95 -10.37
C VAL A 226 -1.70 5.27 -10.84
N GLU A 227 -0.98 6.38 -10.78
CA GLU A 227 -1.49 7.70 -11.20
C GLU A 227 -1.81 7.77 -12.70
N ARG A 228 -1.02 7.06 -13.52
CA ARG A 228 -1.27 6.94 -14.95
C ARG A 228 -2.58 6.22 -15.26
N LEU A 229 -2.87 5.12 -14.55
CA LEU A 229 -4.03 4.25 -14.83
C LEU A 229 -5.28 4.61 -14.03
N ALA A 230 -5.16 5.30 -12.89
CA ALA A 230 -6.27 5.63 -11.99
C ALA A 230 -7.47 6.33 -12.68
N PRO A 231 -7.29 7.19 -13.71
CA PRO A 231 -8.43 7.74 -14.44
C PRO A 231 -9.29 6.70 -15.17
N SER A 232 -8.72 5.52 -15.46
CA SER A 232 -9.37 4.48 -16.25
C SER A 232 -9.86 3.29 -15.43
N VAL A 233 -9.30 3.04 -14.22
CA VAL A 233 -9.59 1.86 -13.41
C VAL A 233 -9.99 2.23 -11.98
N ASP A 234 -10.64 1.31 -11.28
CA ASP A 234 -11.07 1.48 -9.89
C ASP A 234 -10.02 0.95 -8.91
N GLY A 235 -9.18 0.02 -9.38
CA GLY A 235 -8.16 -0.56 -8.52
C GLY A 235 -7.07 -1.30 -9.27
N PHE A 236 -6.18 -1.90 -8.48
CA PHE A 236 -4.95 -2.52 -8.95
C PHE A 236 -4.70 -3.85 -8.24
N LEU A 237 -4.28 -4.87 -9.00
CA LEU A 237 -3.74 -6.10 -8.44
C LEU A 237 -2.21 -6.07 -8.59
N VAL A 238 -1.49 -6.10 -7.46
CA VAL A 238 -0.03 -5.90 -7.42
C VAL A 238 0.65 -6.98 -6.60
N GLY A 239 1.63 -7.65 -7.19
CA GLY A 239 2.37 -8.73 -6.52
C GLY A 239 3.89 -8.64 -6.70
N THR A 240 4.39 -8.81 -7.91
CA THR A 240 5.83 -9.00 -8.20
C THR A 240 6.72 -7.90 -7.62
N SER A 241 6.35 -6.64 -7.79
CA SER A 241 7.13 -5.50 -7.28
C SER A 241 7.21 -5.50 -5.75
N LEU A 242 6.14 -5.89 -5.06
CA LEU A 242 6.11 -6.02 -3.61
C LEU A 242 6.94 -7.19 -3.11
N MET A 243 6.82 -8.36 -3.76
CA MET A 243 7.57 -9.56 -3.37
C MET A 243 9.08 -9.42 -3.60
N ARG A 244 9.52 -8.60 -4.55
CA ARG A 244 10.95 -8.28 -4.79
C ARG A 244 11.53 -7.32 -3.75
N SER A 245 10.67 -6.57 -3.04
CA SER A 245 11.14 -5.59 -2.06
C SER A 245 11.75 -6.26 -0.83
N PRO A 246 12.90 -5.78 -0.32
CA PRO A 246 13.43 -6.24 0.96
C PRO A 246 12.49 -5.89 2.14
N ASP A 247 11.75 -4.77 2.05
CA ASP A 247 10.72 -4.35 3.01
C ASP A 247 9.37 -4.26 2.30
N ILE A 248 8.57 -5.34 2.38
CA ILE A 248 7.24 -5.44 1.76
C ILE A 248 6.30 -4.40 2.35
N ALA A 249 6.35 -4.18 3.66
CA ALA A 249 5.47 -3.25 4.36
C ALA A 249 5.72 -1.80 3.90
N ASP A 250 6.98 -1.42 3.73
CA ASP A 250 7.34 -0.11 3.18
C ASP A 250 6.92 0.03 1.71
N ALA A 251 7.17 -0.99 0.89
CA ALA A 251 6.80 -0.97 -0.53
C ALA A 251 5.28 -0.87 -0.73
N ALA A 252 4.49 -1.63 0.03
CA ALA A 252 3.04 -1.60 -0.02
C ALA A 252 2.50 -0.20 0.36
N ARG A 253 2.99 0.39 1.46
CA ARG A 253 2.60 1.74 1.87
C ARG A 253 3.03 2.79 0.86
N ALA A 254 4.26 2.72 0.35
CA ALA A 254 4.76 3.64 -0.68
C ALA A 254 3.87 3.63 -1.93
N LEU A 255 3.40 2.47 -2.32
CA LEU A 255 2.52 2.31 -3.48
C LEU A 255 1.11 2.84 -3.20
N VAL A 256 0.49 2.44 -2.09
CA VAL A 256 -0.93 2.67 -1.80
C VAL A 256 -1.17 4.09 -1.29
N THR A 257 -0.64 4.46 -0.14
CA THR A 257 -0.92 5.72 0.55
C THR A 257 0.26 6.70 0.57
N GLY A 258 1.45 6.26 0.16
CA GLY A 258 2.70 6.94 0.46
C GLY A 258 3.21 6.61 1.86
N ARG A 259 4.46 7.02 2.13
CA ARG A 259 5.04 6.88 3.47
C ARG A 259 4.58 8.01 4.35
N VAL A 260 3.41 7.86 4.98
CA VAL A 260 2.82 8.89 5.85
C VAL A 260 3.27 8.65 7.29
N LYS A 261 3.83 9.70 7.93
CA LYS A 261 4.06 9.78 9.36
C LYS A 261 2.94 10.58 10.02
N ILE A 262 2.32 10.04 11.06
CA ILE A 262 1.36 10.76 11.90
C ILE A 262 2.07 11.24 13.15
N CYS A 263 2.36 12.55 13.21
CA CYS A 263 3.18 13.16 14.24
C CYS A 263 2.36 13.71 15.41
N GLY A 264 2.94 13.68 16.63
CA GLY A 264 2.31 14.20 17.84
C GLY A 264 1.24 13.25 18.40
N LEU A 265 1.51 11.96 18.38
CA LEU A 265 0.67 10.93 19.01
C LEU A 265 0.88 10.98 20.53
N THR A 266 -0.18 11.25 21.27
CA THR A 266 -0.18 11.30 22.74
C THR A 266 -1.08 10.25 23.37
N ARG A 267 -2.01 9.68 22.57
CA ARG A 267 -3.02 8.74 23.04
C ARG A 267 -2.85 7.38 22.36
N PRO A 268 -2.92 6.26 23.11
CA PRO A 268 -2.81 4.91 22.57
C PRO A 268 -3.83 4.61 21.46
N GLY A 269 -5.07 5.07 21.60
CA GLY A 269 -6.13 4.88 20.61
C GLY A 269 -5.80 5.52 19.26
N ASP A 270 -5.19 6.72 19.26
CA ASP A 270 -4.80 7.43 18.05
C ASP A 270 -3.65 6.71 17.32
N ALA A 271 -2.71 6.13 18.08
CA ALA A 271 -1.61 5.35 17.49
C ALA A 271 -2.12 4.08 16.84
N ARG A 272 -3.03 3.35 17.48
CA ARG A 272 -3.69 2.16 16.90
C ARG A 272 -4.47 2.50 15.65
N GLU A 273 -5.19 3.61 15.64
CA GLU A 273 -5.96 4.04 14.48
C GLU A 273 -5.05 4.44 13.31
N ALA A 274 -3.95 5.16 13.59
CA ALA A 274 -2.94 5.48 12.58
C ALA A 274 -2.32 4.21 11.97
N GLU A 275 -1.98 3.21 12.80
CA GLU A 275 -1.48 1.91 12.36
C GLU A 275 -2.51 1.19 11.48
N ARG A 276 -3.77 1.11 11.93
CA ARG A 276 -4.88 0.47 11.23
C ARG A 276 -5.14 1.07 9.85
N LEU A 277 -4.94 2.37 9.70
CA LEU A 277 -5.11 3.10 8.43
C LEU A 277 -3.88 3.07 7.53
N GLY A 278 -2.78 2.44 7.96
CA GLY A 278 -1.59 2.23 7.15
C GLY A 278 -0.52 3.32 7.28
N ALA A 279 -0.49 4.08 8.37
CA ALA A 279 0.63 4.96 8.66
C ALA A 279 1.95 4.19 8.61
N ARG A 280 3.00 4.82 8.04
CA ARG A 280 4.35 4.22 8.00
C ARG A 280 5.12 4.49 9.28
N PHE A 281 4.85 5.62 9.94
CA PHE A 281 5.50 6.01 11.18
C PHE A 281 4.53 6.73 12.12
N GLY A 282 4.71 6.53 13.42
CA GLY A 282 4.13 7.35 14.49
C GLY A 282 5.18 8.33 15.04
N GLY A 283 4.82 9.59 15.27
CA GLY A 283 5.70 10.60 15.85
C GLY A 283 5.37 10.87 17.32
N LEU A 284 6.37 10.79 18.20
CA LEU A 284 6.30 11.10 19.63
C LEU A 284 7.14 12.36 19.89
N VAL A 285 6.54 13.38 20.48
CA VAL A 285 7.22 14.66 20.67
C VAL A 285 7.73 14.78 22.12
N PHE A 286 9.06 14.92 22.26
CA PHE A 286 9.73 15.08 23.55
C PHE A 286 10.15 16.53 23.83
N ALA A 287 9.94 17.45 22.87
CA ALA A 287 10.25 18.86 23.03
C ALA A 287 9.40 19.50 24.13
N GLU A 288 10.03 20.13 25.15
CA GLU A 288 9.36 20.63 26.36
C GLU A 288 8.32 21.72 26.08
N THR A 289 8.55 22.52 25.06
CA THR A 289 7.66 23.62 24.67
C THR A 289 6.46 23.19 23.83
N SER A 290 6.40 21.92 23.41
CA SER A 290 5.34 21.42 22.54
C SER A 290 4.06 21.07 23.32
N PRO A 291 2.88 21.51 22.87
CA PRO A 291 1.60 21.07 23.47
C PRO A 291 1.31 19.59 23.20
N ARG A 292 2.12 18.93 22.32
CA ARG A 292 2.04 17.49 22.00
C ARG A 292 3.10 16.67 22.73
N ARG A 293 3.75 17.27 23.74
CA ARG A 293 4.79 16.58 24.50
C ARG A 293 4.25 15.34 25.19
N VAL A 294 5.04 14.27 25.15
CA VAL A 294 4.83 13.05 25.95
C VAL A 294 6.02 12.84 26.88
N THR A 295 5.76 12.23 28.07
CA THR A 295 6.82 11.66 28.90
C THR A 295 7.28 10.32 28.31
N ARG A 296 8.40 9.77 28.82
CA ARG A 296 8.87 8.44 28.41
C ARG A 296 7.82 7.37 28.71
N GLU A 297 7.22 7.41 29.89
CA GLU A 297 6.21 6.46 30.35
C GLU A 297 4.94 6.51 29.48
N GLN A 298 4.50 7.70 29.09
CA GLN A 298 3.39 7.87 28.14
C GLN A 298 3.74 7.31 26.77
N ALA A 299 4.95 7.55 26.29
CA ALA A 299 5.43 7.06 25.01
C ALA A 299 5.49 5.52 24.98
N GLU A 300 5.96 4.87 26.06
CA GLU A 300 5.98 3.42 26.19
C GLU A 300 4.57 2.80 26.05
N ILE A 301 3.56 3.41 26.68
CA ILE A 301 2.16 2.96 26.57
C ILE A 301 1.64 3.10 25.13
N VAL A 302 1.94 4.23 24.48
CA VAL A 302 1.54 4.48 23.08
C VAL A 302 2.18 3.44 22.14
N VAL A 303 3.48 3.21 22.29
CA VAL A 303 4.25 2.24 21.46
C VAL A 303 3.73 0.82 21.67
N ALA A 304 3.53 0.39 22.91
CA ALA A 304 3.02 -0.95 23.22
C ALA A 304 1.63 -1.21 22.63
N THR A 305 0.83 -0.16 22.40
CA THR A 305 -0.53 -0.27 21.87
C THR A 305 -0.58 -0.43 20.34
N ALA A 306 0.45 0.06 19.64
CA ALA A 306 0.58 0.01 18.16
C ALA A 306 1.95 -0.58 17.80
N ALA A 307 2.16 -1.84 18.16
CA ALA A 307 3.47 -2.51 18.09
C ALA A 307 3.98 -2.71 16.65
N GLY A 308 3.09 -2.72 15.66
CA GLY A 308 3.46 -2.80 14.24
C GLY A 308 3.79 -1.45 13.61
N LEU A 309 3.61 -0.33 14.34
CA LEU A 309 3.91 1.02 13.88
C LEU A 309 5.32 1.43 14.33
N PRO A 310 6.29 1.62 13.44
CA PRO A 310 7.59 2.16 13.81
C PRO A 310 7.46 3.61 14.31
N PHE A 311 8.14 3.93 15.44
CA PHE A 311 8.03 5.25 16.05
C PHE A 311 9.27 6.12 15.81
N VAL A 312 9.04 7.43 15.67
CA VAL A 312 10.03 8.50 15.51
C VAL A 312 9.90 9.45 16.69
N GLY A 313 10.98 9.61 17.46
CA GLY A 313 11.03 10.61 18.53
C GLY A 313 11.41 11.98 17.98
N VAL A 314 10.67 13.03 18.31
CA VAL A 314 10.95 14.41 17.91
C VAL A 314 11.55 15.18 19.08
N PHE A 315 12.74 15.72 18.88
CA PHE A 315 13.56 16.38 19.89
C PHE A 315 13.90 17.82 19.47
N LEU A 316 14.16 18.69 20.45
CA LEU A 316 14.47 20.10 20.26
C LEU A 316 15.58 20.52 21.23
N ASN A 317 16.83 20.48 20.77
CA ASN A 317 18.03 20.90 21.53
C ASN A 317 18.26 20.13 22.87
N GLN A 318 17.74 18.89 22.99
CA GLN A 318 18.10 18.02 24.14
C GLN A 318 19.51 17.45 23.95
N SER A 319 20.13 17.00 25.06
CA SER A 319 21.47 16.40 25.03
C SER A 319 21.52 15.08 24.26
N VAL A 320 22.70 14.73 23.75
CA VAL A 320 22.94 13.45 23.06
C VAL A 320 22.51 12.27 23.92
N ASP A 321 22.87 12.28 25.21
CA ASP A 321 22.56 11.19 26.14
C ASP A 321 21.04 11.02 26.32
N PHE A 322 20.31 12.14 26.52
CA PHE A 322 18.85 12.09 26.65
C PHE A 322 18.16 11.50 25.40
N VAL A 323 18.59 11.92 24.19
CA VAL A 323 18.05 11.44 22.93
C VAL A 323 18.34 9.94 22.76
N ALA A 324 19.61 9.54 22.96
CA ALA A 324 20.05 8.16 22.79
C ALA A 324 19.40 7.21 23.82
N ASP A 325 19.30 7.60 25.07
CA ASP A 325 18.66 6.80 26.12
C ASP A 325 17.15 6.67 25.88
N THR A 326 16.50 7.73 25.40
CA THR A 326 15.08 7.68 25.03
C THR A 326 14.88 6.76 23.82
N ALA A 327 15.73 6.87 22.79
CA ALA A 327 15.64 6.02 21.61
C ALA A 327 15.79 4.53 21.96
N ARG A 328 16.73 4.21 22.85
CA ARG A 328 16.99 2.85 23.32
C ARG A 328 15.85 2.30 24.17
N ALA A 329 15.35 3.08 25.12
CA ALA A 329 14.30 2.65 26.04
C ALA A 329 12.97 2.36 25.33
N ILE A 330 12.61 3.17 24.32
CA ILE A 330 11.34 3.07 23.59
C ILE A 330 11.48 2.20 22.33
N GLY A 331 12.69 1.94 21.86
CA GLY A 331 12.92 1.23 20.59
C GLY A 331 12.56 2.10 19.36
N LEU A 332 12.98 3.37 19.36
CA LEU A 332 12.69 4.27 18.25
C LEU A 332 13.37 3.83 16.95
N ARG A 333 12.63 3.90 15.85
CA ARG A 333 13.15 3.64 14.50
C ARG A 333 13.99 4.82 13.97
N ALA A 334 13.66 6.02 14.42
CA ALA A 334 14.41 7.23 14.08
C ALA A 334 14.29 8.29 15.17
N VAL A 335 15.25 9.18 15.22
CA VAL A 335 15.20 10.42 16.00
C VAL A 335 15.16 11.60 15.04
N GLN A 336 14.20 12.51 15.23
CA GLN A 336 14.03 13.72 14.44
C GLN A 336 14.46 14.93 15.26
N LEU A 337 15.51 15.59 14.79
CA LEU A 337 16.09 16.78 15.40
C LEU A 337 15.42 18.02 14.81
N HIS A 338 14.76 18.80 15.64
CA HIS A 338 13.93 19.94 15.21
C HIS A 338 14.49 21.30 15.68
N GLY A 339 15.61 21.29 16.36
CA GLY A 339 16.31 22.47 16.90
C GLY A 339 17.49 22.93 16.04
N ASP A 340 18.48 23.44 16.73
CA ASP A 340 19.68 24.05 16.12
C ASP A 340 20.89 23.08 16.18
N GLU A 341 20.61 21.76 16.31
CA GLU A 341 21.62 20.70 16.39
C GLU A 341 22.48 20.70 15.11
N ASP A 342 23.79 20.82 15.29
CA ASP A 342 24.80 20.88 14.23
C ASP A 342 25.29 19.49 13.77
N ALA A 343 26.20 19.46 12.80
CA ALA A 343 26.78 18.23 12.27
C ALA A 343 27.57 17.44 13.33
N ALA A 344 28.27 18.12 14.23
CA ALA A 344 29.04 17.48 15.29
C ALA A 344 28.11 16.79 16.31
N PHE A 345 26.96 17.42 16.63
CA PHE A 345 25.92 16.81 17.42
C PHE A 345 25.37 15.54 16.76
N ILE A 346 25.04 15.61 15.45
CA ILE A 346 24.52 14.47 14.71
C ILE A 346 25.50 13.30 14.72
N GLU A 347 26.80 13.57 14.53
CA GLU A 347 27.83 12.52 14.57
C GLU A 347 27.99 11.91 15.97
N ALA A 348 27.97 12.72 17.03
CA ALA A 348 28.02 12.23 18.39
C ALA A 348 26.79 11.38 18.73
N LEU A 349 25.60 11.83 18.32
CA LEU A 349 24.35 11.12 18.50
C LEU A 349 24.35 9.78 17.77
N ARG A 350 24.82 9.74 16.51
CA ARG A 350 24.89 8.51 15.70
C ARG A 350 25.74 7.41 16.37
N ARG A 351 26.82 7.79 17.07
CA ARG A 351 27.65 6.85 17.84
C ARG A 351 26.95 6.30 19.09
N ALA A 352 25.99 7.04 19.63
CA ALA A 352 25.28 6.69 20.86
C ALA A 352 23.94 5.95 20.60
N LEU A 353 23.37 6.07 19.38
CA LEU A 353 22.10 5.48 19.03
C LEU A 353 22.17 3.94 18.88
N PRO A 354 21.06 3.22 19.08
CA PRO A 354 20.93 1.81 18.72
C PRO A 354 21.21 1.60 17.21
N GLU A 355 21.73 0.42 16.87
CA GLU A 355 21.93 0.03 15.48
C GLU A 355 20.61 0.10 14.69
N GLY A 356 20.66 0.68 13.50
CA GLY A 356 19.50 0.85 12.62
C GLY A 356 18.57 2.02 12.97
N CYS A 357 18.82 2.79 14.04
CA CYS A 357 18.06 4.00 14.34
C CYS A 357 18.55 5.16 13.47
N GLU A 358 17.68 5.70 12.62
CA GLU A 358 18.00 6.80 11.70
C GLU A 358 18.02 8.17 12.43
N VAL A 359 18.81 9.11 11.91
CA VAL A 359 18.79 10.52 12.33
C VAL A 359 18.15 11.36 11.25
N TRP A 360 17.02 11.99 11.57
CA TRP A 360 16.30 12.89 10.68
C TRP A 360 16.50 14.34 11.15
N LYS A 361 16.68 15.27 10.19
CA LYS A 361 16.87 16.69 10.53
C LYS A 361 15.78 17.55 9.92
N ALA A 362 15.10 18.35 10.75
CA ALA A 362 14.14 19.34 10.26
C ALA A 362 14.87 20.51 9.61
N VAL A 363 14.40 20.90 8.43
CA VAL A 363 14.83 22.06 7.67
C VAL A 363 13.65 23.04 7.67
N PRO A 364 13.78 24.19 8.36
CA PRO A 364 12.71 25.15 8.44
C PRO A 364 12.53 25.91 7.12
N MET A 365 11.32 25.93 6.59
CA MET A 365 10.94 26.60 5.35
C MET A 365 10.07 27.84 5.67
N ALA A 366 10.39 28.98 5.14
CA ALA A 366 9.52 30.15 5.20
C ALA A 366 8.28 29.94 4.32
N PRO A 367 7.13 30.59 4.59
CA PRO A 367 5.95 30.50 3.73
C PRO A 367 6.23 30.89 2.26
N SER A 368 7.22 31.77 2.01
CA SER A 368 7.71 32.12 0.67
C SER A 368 8.46 31.00 -0.04
N GLY A 369 8.79 29.91 0.69
CA GLY A 369 9.57 28.79 0.16
C GLY A 369 11.09 28.94 0.34
N GLU A 370 11.57 30.07 0.86
CA GLU A 370 12.99 30.21 1.18
C GLU A 370 13.33 29.35 2.42
N ALA A 371 14.49 28.68 2.39
CA ALA A 371 15.01 28.06 3.59
C ALA A 371 15.24 29.17 4.63
N ALA A 372 14.55 29.10 5.77
CA ALA A 372 14.71 30.05 6.85
C ALA A 372 16.08 29.75 7.53
N SER A 373 17.19 30.15 6.90
CA SER A 373 18.50 30.01 7.49
C SER A 373 18.55 30.86 8.77
N ALA A 374 18.89 30.21 9.88
CA ALA A 374 19.59 30.96 10.95
C ALA A 374 20.85 31.53 10.30
N ALA A 375 21.08 32.84 10.44
CA ALA A 375 22.22 33.54 9.87
C ALA A 375 23.52 32.89 10.34
N GLY A 376 24.09 32.02 9.53
CA GLY A 376 25.35 31.33 9.74
C GLY A 376 25.68 30.59 8.45
N GLU A 377 26.83 30.92 7.91
CA GLU A 377 27.54 30.44 6.73
C GLU A 377 26.87 29.34 5.91
N ALA A 378 26.57 29.58 4.64
CA ALA A 378 25.93 28.67 3.70
C ALA A 378 26.55 27.25 3.63
N GLY A 379 27.78 27.08 4.15
CA GLY A 379 28.48 25.80 4.25
C GLY A 379 28.01 24.91 5.41
N ALA A 380 27.74 25.49 6.57
CA ALA A 380 27.36 24.72 7.79
C ALA A 380 26.01 24.05 7.66
N GLY A 381 25.02 24.72 7.05
CA GLY A 381 23.70 24.13 6.77
C GLY A 381 23.77 22.91 5.85
N ALA A 382 24.56 23.01 4.79
CA ALA A 382 24.74 21.90 3.84
C ALA A 382 25.47 20.68 4.47
N GLU A 383 26.36 20.91 5.46
CA GLU A 383 27.00 19.83 6.20
C GLU A 383 26.02 19.09 7.10
N VAL A 384 25.21 19.84 7.87
CA VAL A 384 24.12 19.28 8.70
C VAL A 384 23.17 18.43 7.87
N GLU A 385 22.75 18.93 6.70
CA GLU A 385 21.89 18.18 5.80
C GLU A 385 22.53 16.88 5.31
N ARG A 386 23.82 16.88 5.00
CA ARG A 386 24.56 15.67 4.58
C ARG A 386 24.74 14.65 5.70
N SER A 387 24.84 15.12 6.94
CA SER A 387 25.06 14.26 8.11
C SER A 387 23.78 13.49 8.52
N ALA A 388 22.60 13.98 8.15
CA ALA A 388 21.33 13.32 8.45
C ALA A 388 20.96 12.25 7.41
N ASP A 389 20.30 11.18 7.85
CA ASP A 389 19.78 10.14 6.96
C ASP A 389 18.61 10.67 6.11
N ARG A 390 17.76 11.50 6.72
CA ARG A 390 16.63 12.17 6.05
C ARG A 390 16.50 13.61 6.50
N LEU A 391 15.90 14.42 5.61
CA LEU A 391 15.47 15.77 5.95
C LEU A 391 13.95 15.81 6.14
N VAL A 392 13.48 16.75 6.94
CA VAL A 392 12.04 17.04 7.10
C VAL A 392 11.85 18.52 6.77
N PHE A 393 11.34 18.84 5.59
CA PHE A 393 11.00 20.21 5.19
C PHE A 393 9.71 20.61 5.88
N ASP A 394 9.81 21.48 6.90
CA ASP A 394 8.65 21.90 7.70
C ASP A 394 8.48 23.43 7.68
N THR A 395 7.22 23.88 7.66
CA THR A 395 6.91 25.31 7.63
C THR A 395 7.26 25.97 8.96
N ARG A 396 8.09 27.01 8.91
CA ARG A 396 8.40 27.86 10.05
C ARG A 396 7.65 29.20 9.91
N THR A 397 6.99 29.62 10.99
CA THR A 397 6.47 30.98 11.13
C THR A 397 7.24 31.72 12.23
N ALA A 398 7.12 33.05 12.30
CA ALA A 398 7.74 33.86 13.35
C ALA A 398 7.29 33.43 14.78
N GLU A 399 6.13 32.80 14.89
CA GLU A 399 5.46 32.48 16.16
C GLU A 399 5.70 31.01 16.60
N ALA A 400 6.02 30.09 15.65
CA ALA A 400 6.20 28.67 15.98
C ALA A 400 7.13 27.94 15.02
N ARG A 401 7.94 27.01 15.56
CA ARG A 401 8.73 26.04 14.78
C ARG A 401 7.89 24.77 14.56
N GLY A 402 7.08 24.77 13.46
CA GLY A 402 6.23 23.62 13.08
C GLY A 402 4.84 23.58 13.73
N GLY A 403 3.93 22.78 13.17
CA GLY A 403 2.57 22.58 13.68
C GLY A 403 1.60 23.75 13.49
N THR A 404 1.94 24.72 12.63
CA THR A 404 1.17 25.97 12.42
C THR A 404 -0.06 25.80 11.52
N GLY A 405 -0.22 24.64 10.87
CA GLY A 405 -1.30 24.41 9.91
C GLY A 405 -1.13 25.14 8.56
N ARG A 406 0.00 25.84 8.36
CA ARG A 406 0.31 26.57 7.11
C ARG A 406 1.30 25.77 6.26
N THR A 407 1.11 25.84 4.94
CA THR A 407 2.04 25.28 3.95
C THR A 407 3.03 26.34 3.48
N PHE A 408 4.21 25.91 3.05
CA PHE A 408 5.13 26.74 2.25
C PHE A 408 4.94 26.43 0.75
N ALA A 409 5.55 27.22 -0.12
CA ALA A 409 5.55 26.97 -1.56
C ALA A 409 6.38 25.71 -1.85
N TRP A 410 5.75 24.58 -2.13
CA TRP A 410 6.43 23.29 -2.32
C TRP A 410 7.41 23.25 -3.50
N SER A 411 7.20 24.12 -4.51
CA SER A 411 8.15 24.30 -5.61
C SER A 411 9.56 24.72 -5.14
N ALA A 412 9.68 25.25 -3.93
CA ALA A 412 10.97 25.61 -3.34
C ALA A 412 11.93 24.41 -3.13
N ILE A 413 11.38 23.21 -3.04
CA ILE A 413 12.21 21.99 -2.94
C ILE A 413 12.35 21.24 -4.28
N ASP A 414 11.82 21.81 -5.37
CA ASP A 414 12.07 21.31 -6.72
C ASP A 414 13.58 21.42 -7.04
N GLY A 415 14.19 20.33 -7.48
CA GLY A 415 15.63 20.31 -7.70
C GLY A 415 16.50 20.18 -6.44
N HIS A 416 15.94 20.19 -5.24
CA HIS A 416 16.74 19.97 -4.02
C HIS A 416 17.36 18.56 -4.03
N PRO A 417 18.69 18.40 -3.85
CA PRO A 417 19.37 17.10 -4.02
C PRO A 417 18.89 16.04 -3.02
N ALA A 418 18.41 16.46 -1.85
CA ALA A 418 17.89 15.56 -0.84
C ALA A 418 16.38 15.26 -0.97
N ARG A 419 15.65 15.83 -1.94
CA ARG A 419 14.19 15.67 -2.07
C ARG A 419 13.75 14.20 -2.02
N ALA A 420 14.41 13.34 -2.77
CA ALA A 420 14.05 11.91 -2.85
C ALA A 420 14.31 11.12 -1.55
N ARG A 421 15.01 11.70 -0.55
CA ARG A 421 15.24 11.10 0.77
C ARG A 421 14.58 11.89 1.91
N SER A 422 13.75 12.87 1.59
CA SER A 422 13.17 13.79 2.57
C SER A 422 11.68 13.54 2.81
N LEU A 423 11.17 14.05 3.94
CA LEU A 423 9.75 14.15 4.22
C LEU A 423 9.29 15.59 3.95
N LEU A 424 8.09 15.73 3.40
CA LEU A 424 7.38 17.00 3.31
C LEU A 424 6.48 17.13 4.54
N ALA A 425 6.60 18.23 5.25
CA ALA A 425 5.80 18.60 6.42
C ALA A 425 5.20 20.00 6.26
N GLY A 426 4.50 20.48 7.28
CA GLY A 426 3.88 21.80 7.32
C GLY A 426 2.52 21.86 6.64
N GLY A 427 1.45 21.95 7.44
CA GLY A 427 0.08 22.18 6.99
C GLY A 427 -0.56 21.06 6.15
N LEU A 428 0.01 19.86 6.14
CA LEU A 428 -0.57 18.73 5.43
C LEU A 428 -1.86 18.27 6.11
N ASN A 429 -2.88 18.01 5.30
CA ASN A 429 -4.23 17.64 5.74
C ASN A 429 -4.94 16.81 4.64
N PRO A 430 -6.17 16.31 4.87
CA PRO A 430 -6.90 15.51 3.89
C PRO A 430 -7.10 16.17 2.52
N ASP A 431 -7.19 17.51 2.47
CA ASP A 431 -7.53 18.23 1.24
C ASP A 431 -6.30 18.44 0.34
N ASN A 432 -5.07 18.42 0.90
CA ASN A 432 -3.84 18.68 0.14
C ASN A 432 -2.87 17.49 0.05
N ILE A 433 -3.12 16.39 0.77
CA ILE A 433 -2.21 15.25 0.84
C ILE A 433 -1.95 14.60 -0.52
N ALA A 434 -2.95 14.53 -1.38
CA ALA A 434 -2.80 13.99 -2.74
C ALA A 434 -1.87 14.86 -3.60
N ALA A 435 -1.93 16.19 -3.48
CA ALA A 435 -1.01 17.11 -4.14
C ALA A 435 0.39 17.03 -3.53
N ALA A 436 0.50 16.93 -2.20
CA ALA A 436 1.76 16.76 -1.49
C ALA A 436 2.54 15.52 -1.94
N ARG A 437 1.87 14.41 -2.23
CA ARG A 437 2.51 13.20 -2.77
C ARG A 437 3.19 13.42 -4.12
N ARG A 438 2.61 14.27 -5.00
CA ARG A 438 3.17 14.57 -6.32
C ARG A 438 4.45 15.41 -6.27
N VAL A 439 4.76 16.01 -5.12
CA VAL A 439 6.04 16.72 -4.90
C VAL A 439 7.24 15.78 -5.04
N GLY A 440 7.05 14.48 -4.81
CA GLY A 440 8.09 13.47 -5.04
C GLY A 440 9.13 13.37 -3.91
N THR A 441 8.76 13.74 -2.69
CA THR A 441 9.53 13.46 -1.47
C THR A 441 9.41 11.98 -1.10
N TRP A 442 10.33 11.47 -0.28
CA TRP A 442 10.30 10.09 0.22
C TRP A 442 9.08 9.79 1.08
N GLY A 443 8.63 10.76 1.88
CA GLY A 443 7.49 10.61 2.76
C GLY A 443 6.81 11.93 3.09
N LEU A 444 5.73 11.85 3.86
CA LEU A 444 4.89 12.96 4.28
C LEU A 444 4.77 12.95 5.81
N ASP A 445 4.85 14.10 6.46
CA ASP A 445 4.72 14.24 7.91
C ASP A 445 3.49 15.10 8.26
N VAL A 446 2.48 14.50 8.87
CA VAL A 446 1.19 15.11 9.19
C VAL A 446 1.02 15.20 10.70
N ALA A 447 0.72 16.39 11.20
CA ALA A 447 0.46 16.61 12.63
C ALA A 447 -0.91 17.25 12.87
N SER A 448 -1.00 18.58 12.81
CA SER A 448 -2.22 19.35 13.14
C SER A 448 -3.37 19.15 12.15
N GLY A 449 -3.09 18.82 10.87
CA GLY A 449 -4.12 18.65 9.85
C GLY A 449 -5.09 17.49 10.08
N VAL A 450 -4.84 16.65 11.08
CA VAL A 450 -5.70 15.52 11.49
C VAL A 450 -6.05 15.56 12.98
N GLU A 451 -6.03 16.74 13.60
CA GLU A 451 -6.31 16.94 15.03
C GLU A 451 -7.62 17.67 15.28
N ARG A 452 -8.26 17.36 16.40
CA ARG A 452 -9.33 18.19 17.02
C ARG A 452 -8.74 19.26 17.95
N ALA A 453 -7.71 18.89 18.67
CA ALA A 453 -6.93 19.73 19.56
C ALA A 453 -5.47 19.23 19.55
N PRO A 454 -4.48 20.06 19.91
CA PRO A 454 -3.08 19.63 19.93
C PRO A 454 -2.87 18.31 20.70
N GLY A 455 -2.33 17.29 20.01
CA GLY A 455 -2.13 15.94 20.56
C GLY A 455 -3.37 15.04 20.55
N GLU A 456 -4.52 15.52 20.07
CA GLU A 456 -5.75 14.73 19.96
C GLU A 456 -6.13 14.51 18.51
N LYS A 457 -5.86 13.32 17.97
CA LYS A 457 -6.22 13.00 16.59
C LYS A 457 -7.72 12.77 16.41
N CYS A 458 -8.22 13.14 15.24
CA CYS A 458 -9.60 12.93 14.85
C CYS A 458 -9.67 11.72 13.91
N ALA A 459 -10.38 10.67 14.31
CA ALA A 459 -10.51 9.45 13.52
C ALA A 459 -11.05 9.73 12.09
N ASP A 460 -12.07 10.57 11.96
CA ASP A 460 -12.65 10.93 10.66
C ASP A 460 -11.65 11.64 9.74
N LEU A 461 -10.82 12.54 10.32
CA LEU A 461 -9.78 13.23 9.55
C LEU A 461 -8.64 12.27 9.17
N LEU A 462 -8.29 11.30 10.03
CA LEU A 462 -7.32 10.26 9.69
C LEU A 462 -7.85 9.39 8.53
N VAL A 463 -9.09 8.92 8.59
CA VAL A 463 -9.71 8.15 7.51
C VAL A 463 -9.67 8.94 6.19
N ARG A 464 -10.17 10.19 6.21
CA ARG A 464 -10.15 11.08 5.04
C ARG A 464 -8.74 11.31 4.50
N LEU A 465 -7.74 11.46 5.37
CA LEU A 465 -6.35 11.64 4.97
C LEU A 465 -5.84 10.44 4.17
N PHE A 466 -6.04 9.24 4.69
CA PHE A 466 -5.55 8.02 4.05
C PHE A 466 -6.34 7.69 2.78
N ASP A 467 -7.64 7.95 2.74
CA ASP A 467 -8.45 7.82 1.52
C ASP A 467 -7.98 8.80 0.43
N SER A 468 -7.79 10.08 0.78
CA SER A 468 -7.24 11.08 -0.15
C SER A 468 -5.80 10.73 -0.60
N ALA A 469 -4.99 10.15 0.27
CA ALA A 469 -3.64 9.72 -0.05
C ALA A 469 -3.61 8.56 -1.06
N ARG A 470 -4.63 7.72 -1.14
CA ARG A 470 -4.76 6.66 -2.17
C ARG A 470 -4.86 7.24 -3.58
N GLY A 471 -5.40 8.45 -3.70
CA GLY A 471 -5.72 9.13 -4.96
C GLY A 471 -7.06 8.67 -5.53
N PRO A 472 -7.56 9.34 -6.59
CA PRO A 472 -8.86 9.04 -7.16
C PRO A 472 -8.86 7.68 -7.87
N SER A 473 -10.06 7.12 -8.01
CA SER A 473 -10.39 6.02 -8.91
C SER A 473 -11.19 6.54 -10.12
N ARG A 474 -11.45 5.65 -11.07
CA ARG A 474 -12.34 5.94 -12.21
C ARG A 474 -13.71 6.46 -11.78
N HIS A 475 -14.24 5.96 -10.67
CA HIS A 475 -15.56 6.37 -10.16
C HIS A 475 -15.56 7.77 -9.52
N ASP A 476 -14.42 8.23 -9.01
CA ASP A 476 -14.30 9.54 -8.38
C ASP A 476 -14.11 10.67 -9.40
N ILE A 477 -13.79 10.33 -10.65
CA ILE A 477 -13.56 11.32 -11.73
C ILE A 477 -14.85 11.50 -12.51
N ASP A 478 -15.39 12.73 -12.49
CA ASP A 478 -16.54 13.10 -13.29
C ASP A 478 -16.19 13.02 -14.80
N PRO A 479 -16.86 12.16 -15.60
CA PRO A 479 -16.57 12.07 -17.03
C PRO A 479 -16.89 13.35 -17.80
N ALA A 480 -17.66 14.28 -17.22
CA ALA A 480 -17.98 15.58 -17.81
C ALA A 480 -17.00 16.70 -17.40
N ALA A 481 -16.12 16.45 -16.42
CA ALA A 481 -15.10 17.42 -16.04
C ALA A 481 -14.05 17.53 -17.15
N PRO A 482 -13.69 18.74 -17.63
CA PRO A 482 -12.61 18.91 -18.60
C PRO A 482 -11.31 18.36 -17.98
N ALA A 483 -10.61 17.51 -18.74
CA ALA A 483 -9.30 17.02 -18.32
C ALA A 483 -8.41 18.23 -18.00
N ASP A 484 -8.05 18.38 -16.74
CA ASP A 484 -7.10 19.40 -16.30
C ASP A 484 -5.81 19.14 -17.08
N ARG A 485 -5.60 19.91 -18.15
CA ARG A 485 -4.38 19.84 -18.93
C ARG A 485 -3.27 20.30 -17.99
N ALA A 486 -2.47 19.35 -17.52
CA ALA A 486 -1.20 19.65 -16.90
C ALA A 486 -0.48 20.65 -17.84
N SER A 487 -0.42 21.91 -17.42
CA SER A 487 0.41 22.92 -18.06
C SER A 487 1.88 22.54 -17.87
N PRO A 488 2.70 22.80 -18.90
CA PRO A 488 4.08 22.31 -19.00
C PRO A 488 5.01 22.84 -17.91
#